data_d1b34453ad88a19be40063c397e2514d
#
_entry.id   d1b34453ad88a19be40063c397e2514d
#
_cell.length_a   1.000
_cell.length_b   1.000
_cell.length_c   1.000
_cell.angle_alpha   90.00
_cell.angle_beta   90.00
_cell.angle_gamma   90.00
#
_symmetry.space_group_name_H-M   'P 1'
#
loop_
_entity.id
_entity.type
_entity.pdbx_description
1 polymer ?
#
loop_
_entity_poly.entity_id
_entity_poly.type
_entity_poly.pdbx_seq_one_letter_code
_entity_poly.pdbx_strand_id
1 'polypeptide(L)'
;MENALLELKGKLKMLYASYGSYLLVLFKFLLAFLVFEEINRLLPYVEGLDQIFVVLLASLICSIMPWNLMVFLGMGLIVGQCYGIGIEIAGFALALIVIMVILYLRFTPQDALVLLLTPVAFSFGVPCLIPIGYGLTRTPSSAISAGFGVILYYFMELVSDNASVLTGADKEEKIQNLQFLSDGLMKNQEMMVTIIAFVTVLVIVYVV
;
A
#
# COMPACT_ATOMS: atom_id res chain seq x y z
N MET A 1 -15.97 16.06 34.14
CA MET A 1 -15.47 15.58 32.82
C MET A 1 -14.56 14.33 32.93
N GLU A 2 -13.66 14.27 33.90
CA GLU A 2 -12.80 13.09 34.12
C GLU A 2 -13.56 11.78 34.36
N ASN A 3 -14.63 11.81 35.21
CA ASN A 3 -15.41 10.60 35.47
C ASN A 3 -16.14 10.06 34.22
N ALA A 4 -16.61 10.94 33.33
CA ALA A 4 -17.25 10.53 32.09
C ALA A 4 -16.25 9.90 31.10
N LEU A 5 -15.01 10.40 31.05
CA LEU A 5 -13.94 9.84 30.25
C LEU A 5 -13.49 8.46 30.78
N LEU A 6 -13.40 8.31 32.09
CA LEU A 6 -13.06 7.04 32.74
C LEU A 6 -14.17 6.00 32.54
N GLU A 7 -15.45 6.39 32.62
CA GLU A 7 -16.58 5.51 32.36
C GLU A 7 -16.64 5.08 30.89
N LEU A 8 -16.38 6.01 29.97
CA LEU A 8 -16.30 5.73 28.52
C LEU A 8 -15.14 4.77 28.20
N LYS A 9 -13.98 5.00 28.82
CA LYS A 9 -12.82 4.11 28.72
C LYS A 9 -13.12 2.70 29.28
N GLY A 10 -13.87 2.63 30.39
CA GLY A 10 -14.31 1.36 30.98
C GLY A 10 -15.27 0.60 30.08
N LYS A 11 -16.26 1.28 29.50
CA LYS A 11 -17.22 0.70 28.55
C LYS A 11 -16.53 0.23 27.25
N LEU A 12 -15.61 1.04 26.70
CA LEU A 12 -14.81 0.66 25.54
C LEU A 12 -13.94 -0.57 25.81
N LYS A 13 -13.31 -0.64 27.00
CA LYS A 13 -12.49 -1.77 27.38
C LYS A 13 -13.32 -3.05 27.55
N MET A 14 -14.53 -2.96 28.10
CA MET A 14 -15.46 -4.10 28.20
C MET A 14 -15.98 -4.54 26.83
N LEU A 15 -16.34 -3.61 25.95
CA LEU A 15 -16.71 -3.92 24.57
C LEU A 15 -15.58 -4.59 23.81
N TYR A 16 -14.35 -4.09 23.94
CA TYR A 16 -13.18 -4.69 23.32
C TYR A 16 -12.86 -6.08 23.88
N ALA A 17 -13.01 -6.30 25.16
CA ALA A 17 -12.81 -7.62 25.81
C ALA A 17 -13.86 -8.64 25.36
N SER A 18 -15.11 -8.20 25.14
CA SER A 18 -16.22 -9.08 24.75
C SER A 18 -16.31 -9.33 23.25
N TYR A 19 -16.03 -8.32 22.43
CA TYR A 19 -16.20 -8.36 20.96
C TYR A 19 -14.91 -8.14 20.17
N GLY A 20 -13.76 -8.15 20.82
CA GLY A 20 -12.47 -7.80 20.19
C GLY A 20 -12.14 -8.62 18.95
N SER A 21 -12.46 -9.92 18.94
CA SER A 21 -12.25 -10.78 17.78
C SER A 21 -13.10 -10.36 16.58
N TYR A 22 -14.38 -10.04 16.81
CA TYR A 22 -15.28 -9.60 15.75
C TYR A 22 -14.92 -8.19 15.24
N LEU A 23 -14.53 -7.30 16.17
CA LEU A 23 -14.09 -5.95 15.85
C LEU A 23 -12.82 -5.96 14.98
N LEU A 24 -11.89 -6.87 15.27
CA LEU A 24 -10.66 -7.05 14.52
C LEU A 24 -10.94 -7.56 13.10
N VAL A 25 -11.87 -8.51 12.93
CA VAL A 25 -12.30 -9.02 11.62
C VAL A 25 -12.95 -7.90 10.81
N LEU A 26 -13.85 -7.12 11.43
CA LEU A 26 -14.50 -5.98 10.79
C LEU A 26 -13.48 -4.91 10.38
N PHE A 27 -12.51 -4.60 11.25
CA PHE A 27 -11.45 -3.64 10.96
C PHE A 27 -10.57 -4.09 9.79
N LYS A 28 -10.18 -5.38 9.77
CA LYS A 28 -9.43 -5.97 8.65
C LYS A 28 -10.21 -5.89 7.34
N PHE A 29 -11.52 -6.19 7.39
CA PHE A 29 -12.38 -6.09 6.22
C PHE A 29 -12.42 -4.68 5.65
N LEU A 30 -12.70 -3.68 6.49
CA LEU A 30 -12.78 -2.28 6.08
C LEU A 30 -11.44 -1.79 5.52
N LEU A 31 -10.34 -2.16 6.16
CA LEU A 31 -9.01 -1.76 5.73
C LEU A 31 -8.63 -2.42 4.40
N ALA A 32 -8.92 -3.71 4.23
CA ALA A 32 -8.71 -4.42 2.97
C ALA A 32 -9.55 -3.82 1.83
N PHE A 33 -10.81 -3.51 2.13
CA PHE A 33 -11.72 -2.88 1.18
C PHE A 33 -11.20 -1.53 0.70
N LEU A 34 -10.78 -0.67 1.63
CA LEU A 34 -10.19 0.64 1.29
C LEU A 34 -8.91 0.49 0.45
N VAL A 35 -8.03 -0.44 0.80
CA VAL A 35 -6.79 -0.67 0.06
C VAL A 35 -7.06 -1.14 -1.37
N PHE A 36 -7.95 -2.11 -1.54
CA PHE A 36 -8.24 -2.68 -2.87
C PHE A 36 -9.03 -1.72 -3.74
N GLU A 37 -9.95 -0.96 -3.15
CA GLU A 37 -10.67 0.11 -3.84
C GLU A 37 -9.72 1.19 -4.36
N GLU A 38 -8.76 1.63 -3.53
CA GLU A 38 -7.77 2.62 -3.94
C GLU A 38 -6.82 2.11 -5.02
N ILE A 39 -6.42 0.84 -4.96
CA ILE A 39 -5.61 0.24 -6.03
C ILE A 39 -6.38 0.24 -7.35
N ASN A 40 -7.65 -0.18 -7.34
CA ASN A 40 -8.49 -0.20 -8.53
C ASN A 40 -8.81 1.22 -9.04
N ARG A 41 -8.93 2.20 -8.14
CA ARG A 41 -9.14 3.59 -8.52
C ARG A 41 -7.92 4.20 -9.23
N LEU A 42 -6.71 3.86 -8.77
CA LEU A 42 -5.46 4.32 -9.40
C LEU A 42 -5.17 3.56 -10.70
N LEU A 43 -5.51 2.29 -10.78
CA LEU A 43 -5.19 1.40 -11.90
C LEU A 43 -6.44 0.63 -12.38
N PRO A 44 -7.42 1.27 -13.06
CA PRO A 44 -8.67 0.62 -13.50
C PRO A 44 -8.52 0.01 -14.89
N TYR A 45 -7.58 -0.93 -15.10
CA TYR A 45 -7.27 -1.42 -16.46
C TYR A 45 -7.81 -2.81 -16.77
N VAL A 46 -8.27 -3.57 -15.78
CA VAL A 46 -8.88 -4.89 -15.97
C VAL A 46 -10.32 -4.87 -15.48
N GLU A 47 -11.28 -4.84 -16.41
CA GLU A 47 -12.73 -4.76 -16.12
C GLU A 47 -13.23 -5.83 -15.13
N GLY A 48 -12.57 -7.01 -15.08
CA GLY A 48 -12.95 -8.08 -14.15
C GLY A 48 -12.51 -7.82 -12.70
N LEU A 49 -11.39 -7.15 -12.49
CA LEU A 49 -10.82 -6.85 -11.17
C LEU A 49 -11.39 -5.55 -10.58
N ASP A 50 -11.90 -4.67 -11.41
CA ASP A 50 -12.49 -3.38 -11.01
C ASP A 50 -13.92 -3.53 -10.44
N GLN A 51 -14.54 -4.70 -10.58
CA GLN A 51 -15.90 -4.92 -10.08
C GLN A 51 -15.92 -4.88 -8.56
N ILE A 52 -16.79 -4.05 -8.00
CA ILE A 52 -16.98 -3.91 -6.54
C ILE A 52 -17.26 -5.25 -5.84
N PHE A 53 -17.89 -6.20 -6.54
CA PHE A 53 -18.14 -7.53 -6.03
C PHE A 53 -16.85 -8.32 -5.79
N VAL A 54 -15.86 -8.20 -6.70
CA VAL A 54 -14.55 -8.85 -6.58
C VAL A 54 -13.76 -8.24 -5.41
N VAL A 55 -13.80 -6.91 -5.28
CA VAL A 55 -13.19 -6.18 -4.16
C VAL A 55 -13.80 -6.61 -2.82
N LEU A 56 -15.13 -6.73 -2.74
CA LEU A 56 -15.82 -7.19 -1.55
C LEU A 56 -15.44 -8.63 -1.18
N LEU A 57 -15.41 -9.55 -2.15
CA LEU A 57 -15.02 -10.94 -1.92
C LEU A 57 -13.56 -11.05 -1.45
N ALA A 58 -12.65 -10.34 -2.11
CA ALA A 58 -11.23 -10.31 -1.72
C ALA A 58 -11.05 -9.74 -0.31
N SER A 59 -11.77 -8.67 0.03
CA SER A 59 -11.74 -8.05 1.35
C SER A 59 -12.32 -8.98 2.43
N LEU A 60 -13.37 -9.73 2.11
CA LEU A 60 -13.96 -10.72 3.00
C LEU A 60 -12.96 -11.85 3.31
N ILE A 61 -12.26 -12.35 2.30
CA ILE A 61 -11.21 -13.37 2.48
C ILE A 61 -10.09 -12.81 3.35
N CYS A 62 -9.64 -11.57 3.10
CA CYS A 62 -8.61 -10.91 3.91
C CYS A 62 -9.00 -10.69 5.36
N SER A 63 -10.28 -10.55 5.66
CA SER A 63 -10.76 -10.32 7.02
C SER A 63 -10.48 -11.50 7.97
N ILE A 64 -10.46 -12.72 7.43
CA ILE A 64 -10.24 -13.97 8.18
C ILE A 64 -8.75 -14.34 8.18
N MET A 65 -8.03 -13.97 7.13
CA MET A 65 -6.63 -14.36 6.90
C MET A 65 -5.63 -13.49 7.69
N PRO A 66 -4.35 -13.94 7.83
CA PRO A 66 -3.30 -13.13 8.44
C PRO A 66 -3.00 -11.87 7.62
N TRP A 67 -2.49 -10.83 8.28
CA TRP A 67 -2.17 -9.53 7.68
C TRP A 67 -1.26 -9.61 6.44
N ASN A 68 -0.30 -10.53 6.46
CA ASN A 68 0.64 -10.70 5.34
C ASN A 68 -0.06 -11.13 4.05
N LEU A 69 -1.13 -11.94 4.14
CA LEU A 69 -1.88 -12.38 2.96
C LEU A 69 -2.59 -11.20 2.28
N MET A 70 -3.13 -10.26 3.06
CA MET A 70 -3.73 -9.04 2.53
C MET A 70 -2.72 -8.25 1.69
N VAL A 71 -1.46 -8.16 2.16
CA VAL A 71 -0.39 -7.48 1.42
C VAL A 71 -0.06 -8.21 0.12
N PHE A 72 0.07 -9.53 0.15
CA PHE A 72 0.31 -10.32 -1.07
C PHE A 72 -0.84 -10.23 -2.07
N LEU A 73 -2.09 -10.22 -1.61
CA LEU A 73 -3.26 -10.04 -2.47
C LEU A 73 -3.29 -8.64 -3.08
N GLY A 74 -3.00 -7.59 -2.31
CA GLY A 74 -2.90 -6.22 -2.82
C GLY A 74 -1.79 -6.06 -3.87
N MET A 75 -0.62 -6.65 -3.61
CA MET A 75 0.48 -6.67 -4.59
C MET A 75 0.10 -7.45 -5.85
N GLY A 76 -0.57 -8.59 -5.70
CA GLY A 76 -1.08 -9.39 -6.81
C GLY A 76 -2.11 -8.62 -7.65
N LEU A 77 -2.94 -7.83 -7.00
CA LEU A 77 -3.94 -6.98 -7.66
C LEU A 77 -3.26 -5.87 -8.47
N ILE A 78 -2.21 -5.24 -7.95
CA ILE A 78 -1.41 -4.24 -8.70
C ILE A 78 -0.81 -4.87 -9.97
N VAL A 79 -0.18 -6.06 -9.86
CA VAL A 79 0.37 -6.76 -11.01
C VAL A 79 -0.73 -7.14 -12.00
N GLY A 80 -1.88 -7.61 -11.51
CA GLY A 80 -3.05 -7.95 -12.33
C GLY A 80 -3.58 -6.76 -13.10
N GLN A 81 -3.69 -5.59 -12.48
CA GLN A 81 -4.10 -4.36 -13.15
C GLN A 81 -3.07 -3.88 -14.18
N CYS A 82 -1.78 -3.95 -13.85
CA CYS A 82 -0.71 -3.66 -14.80
C CYS A 82 -0.73 -4.60 -16.03
N TYR A 83 -1.16 -5.85 -15.87
CA TYR A 83 -1.33 -6.79 -16.98
C TYR A 83 -2.39 -6.32 -17.99
N GLY A 84 -3.41 -5.60 -17.53
CA GLY A 84 -4.41 -4.99 -18.41
C GLY A 84 -3.85 -3.93 -19.37
N ILE A 85 -2.72 -3.30 -19.01
CA ILE A 85 -2.03 -2.31 -19.85
C ILE A 85 -1.07 -3.02 -20.81
N GLY A 86 -0.24 -3.93 -20.28
CA GLY A 86 0.74 -4.68 -21.06
C GLY A 86 1.52 -5.68 -20.22
N ILE A 87 1.94 -6.78 -20.85
CA ILE A 87 2.69 -7.83 -20.18
C ILE A 87 4.07 -7.35 -19.68
N GLU A 88 4.69 -6.43 -20.40
CA GLU A 88 5.96 -5.80 -20.03
C GLU A 88 5.84 -4.95 -18.75
N ILE A 89 4.72 -4.23 -18.60
CA ILE A 89 4.45 -3.39 -17.43
C ILE A 89 4.15 -4.28 -16.22
N ALA A 90 3.36 -5.33 -16.42
CA ALA A 90 3.13 -6.35 -15.40
C ALA A 90 4.42 -7.05 -14.97
N GLY A 91 5.32 -7.34 -15.91
CA GLY A 91 6.64 -7.90 -15.64
C GLY A 91 7.53 -6.97 -14.83
N PHE A 92 7.52 -5.67 -15.15
CA PHE A 92 8.24 -4.64 -14.38
C PHE A 92 7.66 -4.50 -12.97
N ALA A 93 6.32 -4.41 -12.83
CA ALA A 93 5.63 -4.35 -11.56
C ALA A 93 5.96 -5.57 -10.68
N LEU A 94 5.93 -6.77 -11.28
CA LEU A 94 6.26 -8.02 -10.59
C LEU A 94 7.72 -8.03 -10.13
N ALA A 95 8.67 -7.62 -10.97
CA ALA A 95 10.09 -7.54 -10.60
C ALA A 95 10.31 -6.56 -9.45
N LEU A 96 9.70 -5.37 -9.52
CA LEU A 96 9.76 -4.35 -8.48
C LEU A 96 9.18 -4.88 -7.16
N ILE A 97 8.00 -5.49 -7.20
CA ILE A 97 7.34 -6.07 -6.02
C ILE A 97 8.17 -7.22 -5.43
N VAL A 98 8.74 -8.10 -6.25
CA VAL A 98 9.59 -9.21 -5.76
C VAL A 98 10.82 -8.67 -5.04
N ILE A 99 11.48 -7.66 -5.58
CA ILE A 99 12.62 -7.00 -4.90
C ILE A 99 12.18 -6.40 -3.56
N MET A 100 11.05 -5.70 -3.55
CA MET A 100 10.49 -5.12 -2.33
C MET A 100 10.15 -6.19 -1.29
N VAL A 101 9.51 -7.30 -1.71
CA VAL A 101 9.13 -8.40 -0.82
C VAL A 101 10.35 -9.09 -0.22
N ILE A 102 11.40 -9.33 -1.01
CA ILE A 102 12.65 -9.93 -0.50
C ILE A 102 13.29 -9.03 0.55
N LEU A 103 13.40 -7.73 0.26
CA LEU A 103 13.98 -6.76 1.20
C LEU A 103 13.10 -6.57 2.42
N TYR A 104 11.78 -6.46 2.24
CA TYR A 104 10.81 -6.35 3.32
C TYR A 104 10.86 -7.58 4.26
N LEU A 105 10.80 -8.80 3.73
CA LEU A 105 10.87 -10.03 4.54
C LEU A 105 12.18 -10.11 5.33
N ARG A 106 13.26 -9.56 4.80
CA ARG A 106 14.57 -9.55 5.47
C ARG A 106 14.64 -8.55 6.63
N PHE A 107 14.08 -7.36 6.46
CA PHE A 107 14.29 -6.24 7.40
C PHE A 107 13.08 -5.97 8.31
N THR A 108 11.87 -6.09 7.81
CA THR A 108 10.65 -5.62 8.50
C THR A 108 9.42 -6.51 8.29
N PRO A 109 9.49 -7.82 8.59
CA PRO A 109 8.41 -8.77 8.30
C PRO A 109 7.10 -8.47 9.04
N GLN A 110 7.15 -7.65 10.09
CA GLN A 110 5.98 -7.28 10.90
C GLN A 110 5.24 -6.02 10.39
N ASP A 111 5.86 -5.27 9.47
CA ASP A 111 5.37 -3.98 9.00
C ASP A 111 4.85 -4.00 7.55
N ALA A 112 4.42 -5.18 7.10
CA ALA A 112 3.91 -5.41 5.74
C ALA A 112 2.79 -4.44 5.34
N LEU A 113 1.92 -4.11 6.28
CA LEU A 113 0.79 -3.22 6.04
C LEU A 113 1.19 -1.82 5.59
N VAL A 114 2.36 -1.33 6.01
CA VAL A 114 2.85 0.00 5.62
C VAL A 114 2.94 0.12 4.10
N LEU A 115 3.39 -0.95 3.43
CA LEU A 115 3.53 -0.99 1.98
C LEU A 115 2.23 -0.61 1.24
N LEU A 116 1.09 -1.14 1.71
CA LEU A 116 -0.21 -0.88 1.09
C LEU A 116 -0.93 0.34 1.69
N LEU A 117 -0.69 0.64 2.97
CA LEU A 117 -1.29 1.81 3.61
C LEU A 117 -0.69 3.13 3.11
N THR A 118 0.58 3.11 2.70
CA THR A 118 1.24 4.32 2.18
C THR A 118 0.53 4.86 0.93
N PRO A 119 0.30 4.09 -0.14
CA PRO A 119 -0.47 4.55 -1.29
C PRO A 119 -1.85 5.09 -0.91
N VAL A 120 -2.56 4.39 -0.03
CA VAL A 120 -3.88 4.83 0.45
C VAL A 120 -3.80 6.18 1.17
N ALA A 121 -2.81 6.38 2.02
CA ALA A 121 -2.62 7.65 2.73
C ALA A 121 -2.31 8.81 1.77
N PHE A 122 -1.57 8.56 0.69
CA PHE A 122 -1.34 9.55 -0.37
C PHE A 122 -2.63 9.92 -1.10
N SER A 123 -3.44 8.95 -1.50
CA SER A 123 -4.73 9.17 -2.17
C SER A 123 -5.71 9.97 -1.30
N PHE A 124 -5.66 9.80 0.02
CA PHE A 124 -6.44 10.60 0.96
C PHE A 124 -5.82 11.97 1.31
N GLY A 125 -4.66 12.30 0.77
CA GLY A 125 -3.95 13.56 1.04
C GLY A 125 -3.37 13.68 2.46
N VAL A 126 -3.20 12.55 3.16
CA VAL A 126 -2.67 12.52 4.54
C VAL A 126 -1.43 11.63 4.67
N PRO A 127 -0.42 11.77 3.79
CA PRO A 127 0.75 10.89 3.78
C PRO A 127 1.55 10.93 5.09
N CYS A 128 1.56 12.07 5.79
CA CYS A 128 2.27 12.25 7.07
C CYS A 128 1.76 11.33 8.19
N LEU A 129 0.56 10.78 8.06
CA LEU A 129 -0.02 9.87 9.05
C LEU A 129 0.81 8.58 9.19
N ILE A 130 1.40 8.12 8.09
CA ILE A 130 2.19 6.88 8.06
C ILE A 130 3.47 7.00 8.90
N PRO A 131 4.41 7.95 8.62
CA PRO A 131 5.63 8.02 9.39
C PRO A 131 5.40 8.40 10.87
N ILE A 132 4.36 9.21 11.16
CA ILE A 132 4.01 9.55 12.54
C ILE A 132 3.44 8.34 13.27
N GLY A 133 2.46 7.65 12.69
CA GLY A 133 1.81 6.50 13.33
C GLY A 133 2.79 5.34 13.58
N TYR A 134 3.64 5.04 12.60
CA TYR A 134 4.64 3.97 12.74
C TYR A 134 5.84 4.39 13.60
N GLY A 135 6.24 5.66 13.59
CA GLY A 135 7.26 6.18 14.49
C GLY A 135 6.89 6.05 15.97
N LEU A 136 5.59 6.25 16.31
CA LEU A 136 5.07 6.11 17.67
C LEU A 136 4.88 4.66 18.13
N THR A 137 4.64 3.73 17.21
CA THR A 137 4.18 2.37 17.56
C THR A 137 5.20 1.27 17.25
N ARG A 138 6.20 1.56 16.42
CA ARG A 138 7.12 0.57 15.85
C ARG A 138 8.59 1.00 16.00
N THR A 139 9.47 0.18 15.44
CA THR A 139 10.91 0.40 15.42
C THR A 139 11.34 1.27 14.23
N PRO A 140 12.51 1.93 14.27
CA PRO A 140 13.03 2.74 13.17
C PRO A 140 13.17 1.97 11.84
N SER A 141 13.28 0.64 11.90
CA SER A 141 13.33 -0.21 10.70
C SER A 141 12.06 -0.13 9.85
N SER A 142 10.91 0.27 10.42
CA SER A 142 9.66 0.53 9.68
C SER A 142 9.82 1.62 8.61
N ALA A 143 10.86 2.48 8.72
CA ALA A 143 11.20 3.46 7.70
C ALA A 143 11.48 2.82 6.33
N ILE A 144 12.05 1.61 6.32
CA ILE A 144 12.33 0.85 5.08
C ILE A 144 11.01 0.48 4.40
N SER A 145 10.06 -0.09 5.16
CA SER A 145 8.74 -0.45 4.63
C SER A 145 7.95 0.78 4.18
N ALA A 146 8.03 1.90 4.90
CA ALA A 146 7.40 3.15 4.51
C ALA A 146 8.02 3.71 3.21
N GLY A 147 9.34 3.66 3.05
CA GLY A 147 10.02 4.02 1.82
C GLY A 147 9.59 3.19 0.62
N PHE A 148 9.45 1.87 0.81
CA PHE A 148 8.92 1.00 -0.24
C PHE A 148 7.46 1.31 -0.59
N GLY A 149 6.63 1.67 0.39
CA GLY A 149 5.27 2.13 0.14
C GLY A 149 5.22 3.41 -0.68
N VAL A 150 6.15 4.35 -0.46
CA VAL A 150 6.29 5.56 -1.28
C VAL A 150 6.68 5.20 -2.72
N ILE A 151 7.66 4.31 -2.92
CA ILE A 151 8.05 3.86 -4.26
C ILE A 151 6.87 3.20 -4.97
N LEU A 152 6.08 2.39 -4.26
CA LEU A 152 4.90 1.73 -4.82
C LEU A 152 3.84 2.74 -5.26
N TYR A 153 3.59 3.78 -4.47
CA TYR A 153 2.66 4.85 -4.82
C TYR A 153 3.10 5.57 -6.10
N TYR A 154 4.34 6.08 -6.15
CA TYR A 154 4.86 6.78 -7.32
C TYR A 154 4.95 5.89 -8.56
N PHE A 155 5.15 4.59 -8.39
CA PHE A 155 5.06 3.63 -9.48
C PHE A 155 3.63 3.55 -10.05
N MET A 156 2.62 3.40 -9.17
CA MET A 156 1.23 3.35 -9.62
C MET A 156 0.78 4.66 -10.27
N GLU A 157 1.19 5.81 -9.73
CA GLU A 157 0.94 7.14 -10.29
C GLU A 157 1.58 7.27 -11.67
N LEU A 158 2.86 6.90 -11.81
CA LEU A 158 3.58 6.93 -13.09
C LEU A 158 2.89 6.08 -14.16
N VAL A 159 2.44 4.88 -13.79
CA VAL A 159 1.71 3.99 -14.69
C VAL A 159 0.35 4.57 -15.04
N SER A 160 -0.38 5.11 -14.06
CA SER A 160 -1.69 5.72 -14.26
C SER A 160 -1.64 6.91 -15.21
N ASP A 161 -0.70 7.81 -15.00
CA ASP A 161 -0.57 9.05 -15.79
C ASP A 161 -0.15 8.78 -17.24
N ASN A 162 0.58 7.68 -17.46
CA ASN A 162 1.12 7.35 -18.78
C ASN A 162 0.48 6.13 -19.43
N ALA A 163 -0.63 5.64 -18.91
CA ALA A 163 -1.29 4.44 -19.39
C ALA A 163 -1.63 4.47 -20.89
N SER A 164 -2.07 5.62 -21.39
CA SER A 164 -2.41 5.79 -22.82
C SER A 164 -1.20 5.64 -23.76
N VAL A 165 0.00 5.99 -23.29
CA VAL A 165 1.25 5.83 -24.03
C VAL A 165 1.77 4.39 -23.91
N LEU A 166 1.56 3.78 -22.76
CA LEU A 166 2.02 2.42 -22.45
C LEU A 166 1.17 1.33 -23.10
N THR A 167 -0.09 1.64 -23.45
CA THR A 167 -1.02 0.69 -24.06
C THR A 167 -0.80 0.61 -25.57
N GLY A 168 -0.66 -0.61 -26.11
CA GLY A 168 -0.65 -0.84 -27.57
C GLY A 168 0.71 -0.70 -28.26
N ALA A 169 1.79 -0.67 -27.51
CA ALA A 169 3.15 -0.55 -28.06
C ALA A 169 3.60 -1.78 -28.90
N ASP A 170 4.25 -1.53 -30.01
CA ASP A 170 4.94 -2.54 -30.83
C ASP A 170 6.18 -3.09 -30.11
N LYS A 171 6.77 -4.18 -30.64
CA LYS A 171 7.88 -4.89 -29.96
C LYS A 171 9.09 -4.01 -29.65
N GLU A 172 9.39 -3.02 -30.46
CA GLU A 172 10.52 -2.09 -30.25
C GLU A 172 10.16 -1.04 -29.17
N GLU A 173 8.90 -0.61 -29.11
CA GLU A 173 8.39 0.32 -28.12
C GLU A 173 8.30 -0.29 -26.72
N LYS A 174 8.13 -1.63 -26.61
CA LYS A 174 8.09 -2.33 -25.32
C LYS A 174 9.36 -2.17 -24.48
N ILE A 175 10.52 -2.18 -25.13
CA ILE A 175 11.80 -1.96 -24.44
C ILE A 175 11.91 -0.50 -24.01
N GLN A 176 11.43 0.43 -24.84
CA GLN A 176 11.38 1.86 -24.49
C GLN A 176 10.46 2.11 -23.30
N ASN A 177 9.31 1.43 -23.22
CA ASN A 177 8.39 1.52 -22.08
C ASN A 177 9.05 1.07 -20.76
N LEU A 178 9.82 -0.01 -20.78
CA LEU A 178 10.58 -0.46 -19.60
C LEU A 178 11.65 0.55 -19.18
N GLN A 179 12.37 1.14 -20.15
CA GLN A 179 13.32 2.20 -19.86
C GLN A 179 12.64 3.47 -19.33
N PHE A 180 11.50 3.83 -19.91
CA PHE A 180 10.69 4.96 -19.45
C PHE A 180 10.24 4.78 -18.00
N LEU A 181 9.71 3.61 -17.62
CA LEU A 181 9.30 3.31 -16.26
C LEU A 181 10.48 3.33 -15.28
N SER A 182 11.61 2.72 -15.67
CA SER A 182 12.83 2.73 -14.85
C SER A 182 13.38 4.14 -14.65
N ASP A 183 13.50 4.88 -15.73
CA ASP A 183 14.00 6.26 -15.70
C ASP A 183 13.04 7.19 -14.96
N GLY A 184 11.73 7.01 -15.16
CA GLY A 184 10.70 7.79 -14.50
C GLY A 184 10.72 7.61 -12.98
N LEU A 185 10.95 6.40 -12.50
CA LEU A 185 11.12 6.17 -11.05
C LEU A 185 12.46 6.68 -10.53
N MET A 186 13.58 6.34 -11.20
CA MET A 186 14.91 6.70 -10.72
C MET A 186 15.20 8.19 -10.73
N LYS A 187 14.60 8.94 -11.66
CA LYS A 187 14.78 10.40 -11.79
C LYS A 187 13.68 11.21 -11.09
N ASN A 188 12.72 10.58 -10.46
CA ASN A 188 11.64 11.27 -9.75
C ASN A 188 12.17 11.93 -8.47
N GLN A 189 12.36 13.25 -8.55
CA GLN A 189 12.86 14.04 -7.41
C GLN A 189 11.86 14.11 -6.27
N GLU A 190 10.55 14.18 -6.57
CA GLU A 190 9.50 14.22 -5.56
C GLU A 190 9.46 12.93 -4.74
N MET A 191 9.57 11.78 -5.41
CA MET A 191 9.68 10.48 -4.74
C MET A 191 10.89 10.44 -3.79
N MET A 192 12.07 10.87 -4.26
CA MET A 192 13.29 10.88 -3.46
C MET A 192 13.17 11.76 -2.22
N VAL A 193 12.65 12.99 -2.39
CA VAL A 193 12.43 13.93 -1.29
C VAL A 193 11.40 13.36 -0.31
N THR A 194 10.34 12.75 -0.79
CA THR A 194 9.30 12.14 0.03
C THR A 194 9.85 10.97 0.87
N ILE A 195 10.67 10.10 0.28
CA ILE A 195 11.33 9.00 1.02
C ILE A 195 12.20 9.57 2.14
N ILE A 196 13.02 10.57 1.84
CA ILE A 196 13.88 11.21 2.84
C ILE A 196 13.04 11.84 3.96
N ALA A 197 11.96 12.53 3.61
CA ALA A 197 11.05 13.12 4.57
C ALA A 197 10.40 12.07 5.48
N PHE A 198 9.91 10.96 4.90
CA PHE A 198 9.30 9.84 5.65
C PHE A 198 10.29 9.22 6.65
N VAL A 199 11.50 8.91 6.19
CA VAL A 199 12.55 8.35 7.05
C VAL A 199 12.89 9.33 8.18
N THR A 200 13.07 10.60 7.86
CA THR A 200 13.44 11.64 8.84
C THR A 200 12.35 11.83 9.89
N VAL A 201 11.08 11.99 9.46
CA VAL A 201 9.95 12.17 10.38
C VAL A 201 9.78 10.94 11.27
N LEU A 202 9.86 9.72 10.70
CA LEU A 202 9.70 8.49 11.46
C LEU A 202 10.80 8.35 12.52
N VAL A 203 12.07 8.64 12.18
CA VAL A 203 13.19 8.58 13.12
C VAL A 203 13.03 9.63 14.21
N ILE A 204 12.67 10.87 13.88
CA ILE A 204 12.44 11.94 14.87
C ILE A 204 11.33 11.54 15.83
N VAL A 205 10.19 11.08 15.32
CA VAL A 205 9.03 10.66 16.15
C VAL A 205 9.38 9.48 17.05
N TYR A 206 10.24 8.57 16.59
CA TYR A 206 10.71 7.44 17.40
C TYR A 206 11.63 7.86 18.56
N VAL A 207 12.45 8.89 18.35
CA VAL A 207 13.44 9.35 19.37
C VAL A 207 12.80 10.24 20.43
N VAL A 208 11.74 10.95 20.11
CA VAL A 208 10.98 11.85 21.04
C VAL A 208 10.05 11.05 21.93
#